data_c20d64361b593bfdaa37d1a49d0fc1ca
#
_entry.id   c20d64361b593bfdaa37d1a49d0fc1ca
#
_cell.length_a   1.000
_cell.length_b   1.000
_cell.length_c   1.000
_cell.angle_alpha   90.00
_cell.angle_beta   90.00
_cell.angle_gamma   90.00
#
_symmetry.space_group_name_H-M   'P 1'
#
loop_
_entity.id
_entity.type
_entity.pdbx_description
1 polymer ?
#
loop_
_entity_poly.entity_id
_entity_poly.type
_entity_poly.pdbx_seq_one_letter_code
_entity_poly.pdbx_strand_id
1 'polypeptide(L)'
;ASAAFYLHAMVGRQSLYLWDNATYYNLQVRLESNFADGVFTGVGSTIYKTWFNDYAPLVINLLAEPFFMFTPRTANTFALLCALLIPSLVYYSAWLLLTVLRRKFQPKAPVLFTALSMAFVLLLPLLHIALYRGMPDLLGVAFAFMLLALGVGYDFSQPTPARLVSLAAFTGMLMLTRRSYMFTVVAFFLLYGVWALARAVRARQVQTVLRFGRFAAASLVCVGVPLLPMFWRIAKADYSDRYATYQTGGFLAELANQRVYLGWLVFVIMLIGILYGLYNAKARALSLIHI
;
A
#
# COMPACT_ATOMS: atom_id res chain seq x y z
N ALA A 1 -20.17 -0.84 12.47
CA ALA A 1 -20.81 -1.94 11.75
C ALA A 1 -19.78 -3.00 11.34
N SER A 2 -18.73 -2.66 10.58
CA SER A 2 -17.70 -3.62 10.12
C SER A 2 -17.01 -4.34 11.29
N ALA A 3 -16.55 -3.61 12.30
CA ALA A 3 -15.90 -4.21 13.46
C ALA A 3 -16.81 -5.16 14.23
N ALA A 4 -18.10 -4.83 14.40
CA ALA A 4 -19.07 -5.69 15.04
C ALA A 4 -19.35 -6.96 14.24
N PHE A 5 -19.43 -6.86 12.91
CA PHE A 5 -19.56 -8.00 12.01
C PHE A 5 -18.34 -8.93 12.12
N TYR A 6 -17.13 -8.37 12.11
CA TYR A 6 -15.90 -9.15 12.24
C TYR A 6 -15.77 -9.79 13.63
N LEU A 7 -16.12 -9.08 14.69
CA LEU A 7 -16.18 -9.63 16.04
C LEU A 7 -17.13 -10.84 16.11
N HIS A 8 -18.33 -10.70 15.59
CA HIS A 8 -19.31 -11.79 15.57
C HIS A 8 -18.83 -12.99 14.73
N ALA A 9 -18.25 -12.72 13.56
CA ALA A 9 -17.69 -13.76 12.71
C ALA A 9 -16.47 -14.47 13.33
N MET A 10 -15.65 -13.78 14.12
CA MET A 10 -14.48 -14.34 14.79
C MET A 10 -14.81 -15.14 16.03
N VAL A 11 -15.77 -14.67 16.84
CA VAL A 11 -16.19 -15.38 18.07
C VAL A 11 -16.81 -16.75 17.72
N GLY A 12 -17.50 -16.87 16.58
CA GLY A 12 -18.06 -18.14 16.11
C GLY A 12 -17.05 -19.09 15.45
N ARG A 13 -15.82 -18.66 15.21
CA ARG A 13 -14.82 -19.48 14.54
C ARG A 13 -13.99 -20.31 15.50
N GLN A 14 -14.15 -21.61 15.44
CA GLN A 14 -13.22 -22.58 16.04
C GLN A 14 -12.12 -23.03 15.05
N SER A 15 -12.04 -22.46 13.86
CA SER A 15 -11.07 -22.88 12.85
C SER A 15 -9.69 -22.30 13.14
N LEU A 16 -8.68 -23.16 13.14
CA LEU A 16 -7.27 -22.80 13.15
C LEU A 16 -6.97 -21.82 12.01
N TYR A 17 -6.29 -20.73 12.35
CA TYR A 17 -5.74 -19.80 11.36
C TYR A 17 -4.69 -20.57 10.55
N LEU A 18 -4.94 -20.78 9.27
CA LEU A 18 -4.06 -21.51 8.39
C LEU A 18 -3.04 -20.56 7.74
N TRP A 19 -1.80 -21.03 7.62
CA TRP A 19 -0.72 -20.45 6.81
C TRP A 19 -0.27 -19.03 7.25
N ASP A 20 -0.54 -18.03 6.44
CA ASP A 20 -0.02 -16.67 6.64
C ASP A 20 -0.41 -16.08 8.00
N ASN A 21 -1.61 -16.33 8.48
CA ASN A 21 -2.06 -15.89 9.80
C ASN A 21 -1.27 -16.46 10.96
N ALA A 22 -0.98 -17.75 10.91
CA ALA A 22 -0.14 -18.39 11.93
C ALA A 22 1.26 -17.77 11.92
N THR A 23 1.79 -17.44 10.75
CA THR A 23 3.09 -16.78 10.60
C THR A 23 3.07 -15.39 11.23
N TYR A 24 2.05 -14.58 10.99
CA TYR A 24 1.92 -13.25 11.59
C TYR A 24 1.74 -13.31 13.11
N TYR A 25 0.92 -14.24 13.59
CA TYR A 25 0.74 -14.45 15.02
C TYR A 25 2.04 -14.93 15.70
N ASN A 26 2.74 -15.89 15.12
CA ASN A 26 4.03 -16.37 15.65
C ASN A 26 5.07 -15.25 15.65
N LEU A 27 5.07 -14.37 14.65
CA LEU A 27 5.93 -13.20 14.63
C LEU A 27 5.55 -12.21 15.74
N GLN A 28 4.25 -12.06 16.05
CA GLN A 28 3.76 -11.23 17.16
C GLN A 28 4.28 -11.73 18.50
N VAL A 29 4.15 -13.04 18.78
CA VAL A 29 4.63 -13.66 20.01
C VAL A 29 6.15 -13.53 20.13
N ARG A 30 6.88 -13.70 19.02
CA ARG A 30 8.34 -13.51 18.99
C ARG A 30 8.72 -12.05 19.26
N LEU A 31 8.00 -11.10 18.67
CA LEU A 31 8.24 -9.67 18.87
C LEU A 31 8.06 -9.33 20.34
N GLU A 32 6.98 -9.77 20.96
CA GLU A 32 6.70 -9.56 22.37
C GLU A 32 7.79 -10.18 23.29
N SER A 33 8.23 -11.41 23.00
CA SER A 33 9.32 -12.01 23.77
C SER A 33 10.61 -11.19 23.67
N ASN A 34 10.89 -10.60 22.52
CA ASN A 34 12.05 -9.73 22.32
C ASN A 34 11.88 -8.36 23.03
N PHE A 35 10.65 -7.89 23.28
CA PHE A 35 10.43 -6.70 24.08
C PHE A 35 10.83 -6.89 25.55
N ALA A 36 10.73 -8.10 26.06
CA ALA A 36 11.21 -8.43 27.40
C ALA A 36 12.72 -8.21 27.57
N ASP A 37 13.49 -8.34 26.48
CA ASP A 37 14.94 -8.08 26.46
C ASP A 37 15.28 -6.59 26.30
N GLY A 38 14.28 -5.73 26.21
CA GLY A 38 14.41 -4.29 26.04
C GLY A 38 14.02 -3.77 24.65
N VAL A 39 13.36 -2.63 24.64
CA VAL A 39 12.77 -2.03 23.42
C VAL A 39 13.82 -1.84 22.32
N PHE A 40 15.00 -1.33 22.66
CA PHE A 40 16.03 -1.04 21.66
C PHE A 40 16.81 -2.30 21.22
N THR A 41 17.09 -3.21 22.11
CA THR A 41 17.84 -4.45 21.81
C THR A 41 16.97 -5.48 21.13
N GLY A 42 15.80 -5.80 21.70
CA GLY A 42 14.90 -6.83 21.18
C GLY A 42 14.21 -6.41 19.89
N VAL A 43 13.57 -5.25 19.88
CA VAL A 43 12.86 -4.72 18.71
C VAL A 43 13.82 -4.35 17.59
N GLY A 44 14.90 -3.66 17.90
CA GLY A 44 15.94 -3.32 16.94
C GLY A 44 16.56 -4.55 16.30
N SER A 45 16.84 -5.60 17.06
CA SER A 45 17.33 -6.89 16.55
C SER A 45 16.31 -7.55 15.62
N THR A 46 15.03 -7.54 15.98
CA THR A 46 13.96 -8.11 15.14
C THR A 46 13.82 -7.35 13.83
N ILE A 47 13.82 -6.02 13.87
CA ILE A 47 13.77 -5.18 12.66
C ILE A 47 15.01 -5.44 11.79
N TYR A 48 16.20 -5.47 12.37
CA TYR A 48 17.44 -5.73 11.66
C TYR A 48 17.43 -7.11 10.98
N LYS A 49 17.07 -8.18 11.70
CA LYS A 49 16.96 -9.54 11.13
C LYS A 49 15.96 -9.59 10.00
N THR A 50 14.79 -8.99 10.18
CA THR A 50 13.74 -8.92 9.15
C THR A 50 14.21 -8.16 7.92
N TRP A 51 14.91 -7.04 8.12
CA TRP A 51 15.39 -6.19 7.03
C TRP A 51 16.53 -6.83 6.24
N PHE A 52 17.51 -7.38 6.92
CA PHE A 52 18.74 -7.84 6.28
C PHE A 52 18.82 -9.35 6.04
N ASN A 53 18.30 -10.17 6.94
CA ASN A 53 18.54 -11.60 6.92
C ASN A 53 17.33 -12.46 6.62
N ASP A 54 16.18 -12.14 7.21
CA ASP A 54 15.01 -12.99 7.15
C ASP A 54 13.77 -12.13 6.88
N TYR A 55 13.37 -12.04 5.60
CA TYR A 55 12.21 -11.24 5.24
C TYR A 55 10.94 -11.82 5.85
N ALA A 56 10.35 -11.10 6.77
CA ALA A 56 9.00 -11.34 7.27
C ALA A 56 8.20 -10.03 7.30
N PRO A 57 6.90 -10.07 7.03
CA PRO A 57 6.04 -8.89 7.20
C PRO A 57 6.01 -8.51 8.67
N LEU A 58 6.35 -7.26 8.99
CA LEU A 58 6.53 -6.81 10.37
C LEU A 58 5.63 -5.64 10.76
N VAL A 59 5.12 -4.88 9.78
CA VAL A 59 4.46 -3.60 10.07
C VAL A 59 3.21 -3.78 10.91
N ILE A 60 2.36 -4.77 10.59
CA ILE A 60 1.15 -5.02 11.38
C ILE A 60 1.47 -5.43 12.81
N ASN A 61 2.54 -6.21 12.99
CA ASN A 61 2.97 -6.66 14.31
C ASN A 61 3.43 -5.48 15.18
N LEU A 62 4.24 -4.57 14.61
CA LEU A 62 4.67 -3.35 15.30
C LEU A 62 3.49 -2.44 15.65
N LEU A 63 2.48 -2.36 14.77
CA LEU A 63 1.28 -1.56 15.04
C LEU A 63 0.36 -2.20 16.07
N ALA A 64 0.29 -3.52 16.12
CA ALA A 64 -0.54 -4.25 17.07
C ALA A 64 0.11 -4.36 18.46
N GLU A 65 1.44 -4.33 18.55
CA GLU A 65 2.20 -4.57 19.78
C GLU A 65 1.75 -3.72 20.97
N PRO A 66 1.59 -2.40 20.86
CA PRO A 66 1.15 -1.57 21.99
C PRO A 66 -0.18 -1.98 22.60
N PHE A 67 -1.01 -2.67 21.84
CA PHE A 67 -2.32 -3.17 22.29
C PHE A 67 -2.24 -4.64 22.73
N PHE A 68 -1.43 -5.43 22.02
CA PHE A 68 -1.31 -6.85 22.26
C PHE A 68 -0.70 -7.15 23.63
N MET A 69 0.28 -6.37 24.07
CA MET A 69 0.94 -6.52 25.38
C MET A 69 -0.02 -6.37 26.59
N PHE A 70 -1.17 -5.70 26.41
CA PHE A 70 -2.17 -5.51 27.47
C PHE A 70 -3.40 -6.43 27.32
N THR A 71 -3.35 -7.39 26.41
CA THR A 71 -4.49 -8.26 26.11
C THR A 71 -4.08 -9.74 26.21
N PRO A 72 -5.04 -10.68 26.30
CA PRO A 72 -4.71 -12.09 26.26
C PRO A 72 -3.89 -12.46 25.02
N ARG A 73 -2.78 -13.16 25.20
CA ARG A 73 -1.83 -13.54 24.14
C ARG A 73 -2.35 -14.69 23.30
N THR A 74 -3.44 -14.46 22.60
CA THR A 74 -4.10 -15.47 21.76
C THR A 74 -4.14 -15.04 20.28
N ALA A 75 -4.23 -16.02 19.39
CA ALA A 75 -4.39 -15.78 17.96
C ALA A 75 -5.68 -14.99 17.66
N ASN A 76 -6.74 -15.23 18.44
CA ASN A 76 -8.01 -14.50 18.31
C ASN A 76 -7.86 -13.02 18.67
N THR A 77 -7.11 -12.71 19.72
CA THR A 77 -6.82 -11.33 20.12
C THR A 77 -6.01 -10.61 19.03
N PHE A 78 -4.99 -11.25 18.50
CA PHE A 78 -4.21 -10.68 17.41
C PHE A 78 -5.08 -10.43 16.16
N ALA A 79 -5.91 -11.40 15.78
CA ALA A 79 -6.84 -11.25 14.67
C ALA A 79 -7.85 -10.11 14.88
N LEU A 80 -8.36 -9.95 16.13
CA LEU A 80 -9.23 -8.84 16.47
C LEU A 80 -8.52 -7.49 16.32
N LEU A 81 -7.28 -7.37 16.79
CA LEU A 81 -6.48 -6.16 16.63
C LEU A 81 -6.26 -5.84 15.15
N CYS A 82 -5.94 -6.83 14.32
CA CYS A 82 -5.86 -6.66 12.88
C CYS A 82 -7.18 -6.16 12.27
N ALA A 83 -8.31 -6.74 12.69
CA ALA A 83 -9.65 -6.35 12.21
C ALA A 83 -10.07 -4.93 12.63
N LEU A 84 -9.49 -4.39 13.69
CA LEU A 84 -9.70 -3.00 14.12
C LEU A 84 -8.73 -2.04 13.43
N LEU A 85 -7.43 -2.35 13.43
CA LEU A 85 -6.38 -1.46 12.95
C LEU A 85 -6.39 -1.30 11.42
N ILE A 86 -6.49 -2.42 10.68
CA ILE A 86 -6.37 -2.39 9.23
C ILE A 86 -7.48 -1.58 8.55
N PRO A 87 -8.79 -1.81 8.83
CA PRO A 87 -9.84 -1.01 8.22
C PRO A 87 -9.72 0.47 8.60
N SER A 88 -9.38 0.76 9.87
CA SER A 88 -9.23 2.14 10.33
C SER A 88 -8.16 2.88 9.54
N LEU A 89 -7.00 2.24 9.31
CA LEU A 89 -5.91 2.83 8.53
C LEU A 89 -6.25 2.93 7.04
N VAL A 90 -6.92 1.93 6.46
CA VAL A 90 -7.36 1.96 5.05
C VAL A 90 -8.35 3.10 4.85
N TYR A 91 -9.35 3.26 5.71
CA TYR A 91 -10.34 4.32 5.58
C TYR A 91 -9.73 5.70 5.80
N TYR A 92 -8.86 5.85 6.80
CA TYR A 92 -8.16 7.11 7.02
C TYR A 92 -7.29 7.50 5.82
N SER A 93 -6.53 6.57 5.28
CA SER A 93 -5.67 6.82 4.13
C SER A 93 -6.45 7.10 2.84
N ALA A 94 -7.57 6.41 2.64
CA ALA A 94 -8.50 6.70 1.54
C ALA A 94 -9.09 8.10 1.67
N TRP A 95 -9.54 8.49 2.86
CA TRP A 95 -10.02 9.84 3.13
C TRP A 95 -8.96 10.91 2.90
N LEU A 96 -7.72 10.64 3.31
CA LEU A 96 -6.57 11.52 3.06
C LEU A 96 -6.33 11.72 1.56
N LEU A 97 -6.28 10.62 0.81
CA LEU A 97 -6.12 10.66 -0.65
C LEU A 97 -7.26 11.45 -1.33
N LEU A 98 -8.51 11.18 -0.94
CA LEU A 98 -9.67 11.89 -1.46
C LEU A 98 -9.65 13.38 -1.13
N THR A 99 -9.15 13.75 0.05
CA THR A 99 -9.00 15.15 0.45
C THR A 99 -7.99 15.87 -0.47
N VAL A 100 -6.87 15.21 -0.78
CA VAL A 100 -5.86 15.75 -1.72
C VAL A 100 -6.44 15.85 -3.14
N LEU A 101 -7.11 14.79 -3.61
CA LEU A 101 -7.76 14.78 -4.93
C LEU A 101 -8.83 15.87 -5.05
N ARG A 102 -9.66 16.04 -4.02
CA ARG A 102 -10.70 17.09 -3.99
C ARG A 102 -10.11 18.48 -4.09
N ARG A 103 -9.03 18.76 -3.37
CA ARG A 103 -8.32 20.05 -3.46
C ARG A 103 -7.75 20.31 -4.84
N LYS A 104 -7.24 19.27 -5.51
CA LYS A 104 -6.58 19.38 -6.80
C LYS A 104 -7.56 19.47 -7.96
N PHE A 105 -8.63 18.67 -7.93
CA PHE A 105 -9.58 18.55 -9.05
C PHE A 105 -10.84 19.41 -8.89
N GLN A 106 -11.09 19.95 -7.70
CA GLN A 106 -12.24 20.84 -7.40
C GLN A 106 -13.56 20.34 -8.01
N PRO A 107 -14.03 19.13 -7.65
CA PRO A 107 -15.26 18.58 -8.23
C PRO A 107 -16.47 19.47 -7.90
N LYS A 108 -17.45 19.57 -8.83
CA LYS A 108 -18.65 20.39 -8.67
C LYS A 108 -19.47 20.03 -7.43
N ALA A 109 -19.45 18.76 -7.01
CA ALA A 109 -20.13 18.26 -5.82
C ALA A 109 -19.14 17.56 -4.87
N PRO A 110 -18.33 18.31 -4.10
CA PRO A 110 -17.21 17.73 -3.34
C PRO A 110 -17.64 16.78 -2.22
N VAL A 111 -18.80 17.01 -1.62
CA VAL A 111 -19.34 16.13 -0.56
C VAL A 111 -19.79 14.81 -1.18
N LEU A 112 -20.56 14.87 -2.26
CA LEU A 112 -21.04 13.68 -2.96
C LEU A 112 -19.86 12.85 -3.52
N PHE A 113 -18.85 13.50 -4.11
CA PHE A 113 -17.63 12.85 -4.58
C PHE A 113 -16.94 12.09 -3.46
N THR A 114 -16.76 12.72 -2.29
CA THR A 114 -16.11 12.08 -1.14
C THR A 114 -16.97 10.94 -0.60
N ALA A 115 -18.27 11.13 -0.44
CA ALA A 115 -19.19 10.11 0.07
C ALA A 115 -19.25 8.88 -0.83
N LEU A 116 -19.40 9.06 -2.15
CA LEU A 116 -19.44 7.94 -3.11
C LEU A 116 -18.11 7.21 -3.17
N SER A 117 -16.98 7.93 -3.15
CA SER A 117 -15.66 7.30 -3.17
C SER A 117 -15.37 6.54 -1.88
N MET A 118 -15.78 7.06 -0.73
CA MET A 118 -15.66 6.33 0.55
C MET A 118 -16.58 5.12 0.59
N ALA A 119 -17.83 5.25 0.12
CA ALA A 119 -18.76 4.12 0.00
C ALA A 119 -18.17 3.03 -0.91
N PHE A 120 -17.54 3.41 -2.02
CA PHE A 120 -16.86 2.49 -2.91
C PHE A 120 -15.73 1.72 -2.20
N VAL A 121 -14.86 2.39 -1.45
CA VAL A 121 -13.81 1.73 -0.66
C VAL A 121 -14.40 0.80 0.40
N LEU A 122 -15.48 1.22 1.07
CA LEU A 122 -16.17 0.41 2.08
C LEU A 122 -16.81 -0.85 1.49
N LEU A 123 -17.32 -0.77 0.26
CA LEU A 123 -18.01 -1.88 -0.41
C LEU A 123 -17.07 -2.80 -1.19
N LEU A 124 -15.74 -2.55 -1.20
CA LEU A 124 -14.80 -3.44 -1.85
C LEU A 124 -14.84 -4.85 -1.24
N PRO A 125 -15.33 -5.89 -1.94
CA PRO A 125 -15.45 -7.23 -1.40
C PRO A 125 -14.11 -7.80 -0.95
N LEU A 126 -13.04 -7.46 -1.68
CA LEU A 126 -11.68 -7.92 -1.41
C LEU A 126 -11.21 -7.50 0.00
N LEU A 127 -11.55 -6.27 0.43
CA LEU A 127 -11.22 -5.77 1.76
C LEU A 127 -11.86 -6.64 2.85
N HIS A 128 -13.13 -6.99 2.67
CA HIS A 128 -13.87 -7.77 3.65
C HIS A 128 -13.44 -9.25 3.65
N ILE A 129 -13.26 -9.86 2.48
CA ILE A 129 -12.86 -11.27 2.36
C ILE A 129 -11.47 -11.48 2.96
N ALA A 130 -10.52 -10.60 2.68
CA ALA A 130 -9.17 -10.75 3.20
C ALA A 130 -9.11 -10.55 4.72
N LEU A 131 -9.84 -9.57 5.27
CA LEU A 131 -9.98 -9.41 6.72
C LEU A 131 -10.66 -10.60 7.36
N TYR A 132 -11.74 -11.11 6.75
CA TYR A 132 -12.43 -12.29 7.23
C TYR A 132 -11.54 -13.54 7.24
N ARG A 133 -10.64 -13.67 6.28
CA ARG A 133 -9.62 -14.73 6.22
C ARG A 133 -8.44 -14.47 7.17
N GLY A 134 -8.41 -13.32 7.85
CA GLY A 134 -7.34 -12.91 8.75
C GLY A 134 -6.03 -12.61 8.02
N MET A 135 -6.11 -12.10 6.81
CA MET A 135 -4.93 -11.69 6.03
C MET A 135 -4.63 -10.22 6.31
N PRO A 136 -3.58 -9.88 7.05
CA PRO A 136 -3.22 -8.50 7.36
C PRO A 136 -2.61 -7.75 6.18
N ASP A 137 -2.47 -8.39 5.04
CA ASP A 137 -1.87 -7.84 3.82
C ASP A 137 -2.53 -6.55 3.32
N LEU A 138 -3.81 -6.37 3.63
CA LEU A 138 -4.57 -5.17 3.28
C LEU A 138 -4.03 -3.89 3.91
N LEU A 139 -3.23 -3.99 4.94
CA LEU A 139 -2.52 -2.85 5.49
C LEU A 139 -1.68 -2.13 4.43
N GLY A 140 -1.14 -2.87 3.46
CA GLY A 140 -0.41 -2.29 2.34
C GLY A 140 -1.26 -1.37 1.46
N VAL A 141 -2.58 -1.61 1.35
CA VAL A 141 -3.50 -0.69 0.64
C VAL A 141 -3.52 0.69 1.31
N ALA A 142 -3.48 0.74 2.65
CA ALA A 142 -3.42 2.00 3.37
C ALA A 142 -2.16 2.79 3.02
N PHE A 143 -1.00 2.14 3.03
CA PHE A 143 0.27 2.78 2.66
C PHE A 143 0.34 3.13 1.18
N ALA A 144 -0.26 2.34 0.29
CA ALA A 144 -0.38 2.68 -1.12
C ALA A 144 -1.23 3.95 -1.32
N PHE A 145 -2.34 4.10 -0.60
CA PHE A 145 -3.14 5.33 -0.64
C PHE A 145 -2.38 6.53 -0.07
N MET A 146 -1.62 6.37 1.00
CA MET A 146 -0.77 7.44 1.54
C MET A 146 0.34 7.84 0.55
N LEU A 147 0.96 6.87 -0.10
CA LEU A 147 1.97 7.10 -1.12
C LEU A 147 1.38 7.85 -2.34
N LEU A 148 0.19 7.45 -2.79
CA LEU A 148 -0.53 8.15 -3.85
C LEU A 148 -0.94 9.56 -3.45
N ALA A 149 -1.43 9.76 -2.23
CA ALA A 149 -1.77 11.08 -1.70
C ALA A 149 -0.56 12.01 -1.68
N LEU A 150 0.57 11.48 -1.23
CA LEU A 150 1.85 12.20 -1.25
C LEU A 150 2.26 12.54 -2.69
N GLY A 151 2.20 11.58 -3.60
CA GLY A 151 2.54 11.77 -5.01
C GLY A 151 1.66 12.80 -5.72
N VAL A 152 0.35 12.73 -5.52
CA VAL A 152 -0.60 13.68 -6.12
C VAL A 152 -0.45 15.08 -5.53
N GLY A 153 -0.20 15.18 -4.22
CA GLY A 153 -0.05 16.45 -3.51
C GLY A 153 1.33 17.10 -3.63
N TYR A 154 2.29 16.39 -4.20
CA TYR A 154 3.68 16.83 -4.23
C TYR A 154 3.98 17.77 -5.41
N ASP A 155 4.62 18.89 -5.11
CA ASP A 155 5.24 19.75 -6.13
C ASP A 155 6.75 19.48 -6.16
N PHE A 156 7.23 18.88 -7.23
CA PHE A 156 8.66 18.62 -7.45
C PHE A 156 9.52 19.87 -7.53
N SER A 157 8.91 21.02 -7.84
CA SER A 157 9.65 22.26 -7.93
C SER A 157 10.25 22.68 -6.57
N GLN A 158 9.69 22.16 -5.47
CA GLN A 158 10.10 22.48 -4.10
C GLN A 158 10.22 21.22 -3.23
N PRO A 159 11.25 20.37 -3.42
CA PRO A 159 11.47 19.20 -2.59
C PRO A 159 11.78 19.64 -1.15
N THR A 160 10.96 19.15 -0.19
CA THR A 160 11.25 19.36 1.23
C THR A 160 11.77 18.05 1.85
N PRO A 161 12.73 18.12 2.78
CA PRO A 161 13.24 16.93 3.46
C PRO A 161 12.12 16.07 4.10
N ALA A 162 11.15 16.73 4.73
CA ALA A 162 10.03 16.03 5.35
C ALA A 162 9.22 15.17 4.35
N ARG A 163 9.01 15.66 3.12
CA ARG A 163 8.31 14.89 2.08
C ARG A 163 9.14 13.72 1.56
N LEU A 164 10.46 13.89 1.44
CA LEU A 164 11.35 12.80 1.06
C LEU A 164 11.38 11.72 2.13
N VAL A 165 11.44 12.09 3.40
CA VAL A 165 11.36 11.16 4.53
C VAL A 165 10.01 10.44 4.54
N SER A 166 8.90 11.15 4.34
CA SER A 166 7.56 10.54 4.24
C SER A 166 7.47 9.55 3.07
N LEU A 167 8.06 9.91 1.91
CA LEU A 167 8.11 9.02 0.75
C LEU A 167 8.87 7.73 1.08
N ALA A 168 10.05 7.86 1.69
CA ALA A 168 10.87 6.73 2.13
C ALA A 168 10.13 5.86 3.16
N ALA A 169 9.50 6.49 4.16
CA ALA A 169 8.77 5.80 5.21
C ALA A 169 7.58 4.99 4.64
N PHE A 170 6.71 5.60 3.84
CA PHE A 170 5.56 4.89 3.26
C PHE A 170 5.98 3.79 2.28
N THR A 171 7.04 4.01 1.51
CA THR A 171 7.59 2.98 0.63
C THR A 171 8.16 1.82 1.45
N GLY A 172 8.91 2.10 2.49
CA GLY A 172 9.46 1.09 3.40
C GLY A 172 8.37 0.29 4.12
N MET A 173 7.36 0.97 4.68
CA MET A 173 6.22 0.31 5.31
C MET A 173 5.44 -0.57 4.35
N LEU A 174 5.25 -0.10 3.10
CA LEU A 174 4.58 -0.87 2.06
C LEU A 174 5.34 -2.17 1.76
N MET A 175 6.66 -2.09 1.59
CA MET A 175 7.53 -3.25 1.36
C MET A 175 7.55 -4.22 2.55
N LEU A 176 7.59 -3.68 3.79
CA LEU A 176 7.58 -4.48 5.02
C LEU A 176 6.21 -5.09 5.32
N THR A 177 5.14 -4.62 4.69
CA THR A 177 3.82 -5.25 4.84
C THR A 177 3.75 -6.56 4.06
N ARG A 178 4.20 -6.57 2.80
CA ARG A 178 4.30 -7.79 1.97
C ARG A 178 5.20 -7.53 0.77
N ARG A 179 5.96 -8.58 0.36
CA ARG A 179 6.87 -8.52 -0.81
C ARG A 179 6.15 -8.12 -2.10
N SER A 180 4.91 -8.58 -2.30
CA SER A 180 4.13 -8.29 -3.51
C SER A 180 3.91 -6.79 -3.74
N TYR A 181 3.94 -5.97 -2.69
CA TYR A 181 3.86 -4.52 -2.82
C TYR A 181 5.10 -3.88 -3.46
N MET A 182 6.18 -4.62 -3.66
CA MET A 182 7.30 -4.18 -4.49
C MET A 182 6.83 -3.74 -5.89
N PHE A 183 5.91 -4.49 -6.49
CA PHE A 183 5.35 -4.12 -7.79
C PHE A 183 4.58 -2.78 -7.73
N THR A 184 3.85 -2.53 -6.65
CA THR A 184 3.18 -1.25 -6.42
C THR A 184 4.18 -0.10 -6.28
N VAL A 185 5.28 -0.32 -5.56
CA VAL A 185 6.36 0.67 -5.40
C VAL A 185 7.01 0.97 -6.75
N VAL A 186 7.41 -0.06 -7.49
CA VAL A 186 8.02 0.10 -8.82
C VAL A 186 7.06 0.82 -9.77
N ALA A 187 5.79 0.40 -9.84
CA ALA A 187 4.78 1.04 -10.67
C ALA A 187 4.57 2.51 -10.29
N PHE A 188 4.52 2.83 -9.01
CA PHE A 188 4.40 4.20 -8.54
C PHE A 188 5.57 5.07 -9.02
N PHE A 189 6.81 4.65 -8.81
CA PHE A 189 7.98 5.45 -9.20
C PHE A 189 8.11 5.56 -10.71
N LEU A 190 7.80 4.52 -11.47
CA LEU A 190 7.81 4.57 -12.93
C LEU A 190 6.76 5.55 -13.47
N LEU A 191 5.50 5.37 -13.10
CA LEU A 191 4.41 6.21 -13.60
C LEU A 191 4.57 7.66 -13.16
N TYR A 192 4.93 7.86 -11.92
CA TYR A 192 5.14 9.19 -11.37
C TYR A 192 6.38 9.86 -11.96
N GLY A 193 7.46 9.11 -12.15
CA GLY A 193 8.68 9.59 -12.81
C GLY A 193 8.43 10.00 -14.25
N VAL A 194 7.76 9.16 -15.04
CA VAL A 194 7.40 9.48 -16.43
C VAL A 194 6.50 10.72 -16.49
N TRP A 195 5.48 10.81 -15.64
CA TRP A 195 4.61 11.98 -15.58
C TRP A 195 5.38 13.26 -15.22
N ALA A 196 6.25 13.20 -14.22
CA ALA A 196 7.02 14.34 -13.79
C ALA A 196 8.04 14.79 -14.83
N LEU A 197 8.72 13.84 -15.48
CA LEU A 197 9.64 14.12 -16.58
C LEU A 197 8.90 14.75 -17.77
N ALA A 198 7.76 14.19 -18.17
CA ALA A 198 6.95 14.75 -19.25
C ALA A 198 6.50 16.20 -18.95
N ARG A 199 6.16 16.48 -17.69
CA ARG A 199 5.82 17.87 -17.27
C ARG A 199 7.03 18.79 -17.32
N ALA A 200 8.20 18.33 -16.88
CA ALA A 200 9.45 19.11 -16.91
C ALA A 200 9.86 19.43 -18.35
N VAL A 201 9.79 18.46 -19.25
CA VAL A 201 10.11 18.66 -20.68
C VAL A 201 9.14 19.64 -21.36
N ARG A 202 7.84 19.51 -21.07
CA ARG A 202 6.81 20.44 -21.61
C ARG A 202 7.01 21.88 -21.13
N ALA A 203 7.49 22.06 -19.93
CA ALA A 203 7.78 23.39 -19.39
C ALA A 203 8.95 24.08 -20.10
N ARG A 204 9.70 23.37 -20.92
CA ARG A 204 10.91 23.84 -21.65
C ARG A 204 11.92 24.60 -20.78
N GLN A 205 11.89 24.37 -19.47
CA GLN A 205 12.75 25.03 -18.50
C GLN A 205 13.81 24.05 -18.02
N VAL A 206 15.05 24.29 -18.37
CA VAL A 206 16.21 23.48 -17.92
C VAL A 206 16.23 23.35 -16.38
N GLN A 207 15.86 24.41 -15.68
CA GLN A 207 15.81 24.43 -14.22
C GLN A 207 14.79 23.42 -13.66
N THR A 208 13.65 23.22 -14.33
CA THR A 208 12.63 22.22 -13.92
C THR A 208 13.15 20.80 -14.12
N VAL A 209 13.89 20.55 -15.19
CA VAL A 209 14.55 19.25 -15.45
C VAL A 209 15.60 18.96 -14.38
N LEU A 210 16.44 19.95 -14.05
CA LEU A 210 17.45 19.82 -12.99
C LEU A 210 16.83 19.57 -11.62
N ARG A 211 15.73 20.24 -11.29
CA ARG A 211 14.96 19.99 -10.03
C ARG A 211 14.41 18.57 -9.99
N PHE A 212 13.86 18.10 -11.09
CA PHE A 212 13.41 16.72 -11.21
C PHE A 212 14.59 15.73 -11.03
N GLY A 213 15.73 15.98 -11.66
CA GLY A 213 16.93 15.15 -11.49
C GLY A 213 17.39 15.07 -10.03
N ARG A 214 17.41 16.22 -9.33
CA ARG A 214 17.72 16.26 -7.88
C ARG A 214 16.71 15.47 -7.05
N PHE A 215 15.42 15.59 -7.35
CA PHE A 215 14.40 14.80 -6.69
C PHE A 215 14.58 13.29 -6.94
N ALA A 216 14.83 12.89 -8.17
CA ALA A 216 15.07 11.48 -8.52
C ALA A 216 16.30 10.91 -7.79
N ALA A 217 17.40 11.68 -7.76
CA ALA A 217 18.61 11.30 -7.02
C ALA A 217 18.36 11.20 -5.50
N ALA A 218 17.69 12.18 -4.92
CA ALA A 218 17.33 12.16 -3.49
C ALA A 218 16.39 11.00 -3.16
N SER A 219 15.40 10.71 -4.01
CA SER A 219 14.49 9.56 -3.85
C SER A 219 15.25 8.25 -3.96
N LEU A 220 16.19 8.13 -4.88
CA LEU A 220 17.02 6.93 -5.01
C LEU A 220 17.87 6.69 -3.76
N VAL A 221 18.44 7.75 -3.19
CA VAL A 221 19.22 7.64 -1.94
C VAL A 221 18.30 7.32 -0.75
N CYS A 222 17.24 8.09 -0.55
CA CYS A 222 16.38 7.95 0.63
C CYS A 222 15.52 6.67 0.62
N VAL A 223 15.17 6.15 -0.54
CA VAL A 223 14.30 4.97 -0.70
C VAL A 223 15.10 3.76 -1.18
N GLY A 224 15.90 3.92 -2.23
CA GLY A 224 16.61 2.83 -2.87
C GLY A 224 17.69 2.24 -1.98
N VAL A 225 18.53 3.07 -1.37
CA VAL A 225 19.63 2.58 -0.53
C VAL A 225 19.13 1.80 0.69
N PRO A 226 18.18 2.29 1.51
CA PRO A 226 17.65 1.54 2.63
C PRO A 226 16.94 0.25 2.20
N LEU A 227 16.27 0.23 1.06
CA LEU A 227 15.55 -0.94 0.57
C LEU A 227 16.41 -1.90 -0.25
N LEU A 228 17.64 -1.54 -0.60
CA LEU A 228 18.54 -2.35 -1.41
C LEU A 228 18.72 -3.79 -0.89
N PRO A 229 18.91 -4.05 0.41
CA PRO A 229 19.02 -5.42 0.91
C PRO A 229 17.77 -6.24 0.66
N MET A 230 16.59 -5.64 0.74
CA MET A 230 15.32 -6.30 0.45
C MET A 230 15.16 -6.58 -1.04
N PHE A 231 15.43 -5.60 -1.90
CA PHE A 231 15.39 -5.77 -3.36
C PHE A 231 16.35 -6.86 -3.81
N TRP A 232 17.56 -6.86 -3.27
CA TRP A 232 18.58 -7.86 -3.60
C TRP A 232 18.14 -9.28 -3.23
N ARG A 233 17.56 -9.47 -2.05
CA ARG A 233 17.04 -10.78 -1.63
C ARG A 233 15.85 -11.23 -2.48
N ILE A 234 14.93 -10.33 -2.78
CA ILE A 234 13.79 -10.63 -3.63
C ILE A 234 14.23 -11.00 -5.03
N ALA A 235 15.21 -10.29 -5.59
CA ALA A 235 15.74 -10.55 -6.93
C ALA A 235 16.50 -11.89 -7.02
N LYS A 236 17.14 -12.33 -5.92
CA LYS A 236 17.86 -13.61 -5.86
C LYS A 236 17.00 -14.81 -5.45
N ALA A 237 15.82 -14.57 -4.90
CA ALA A 237 14.96 -15.65 -4.47
C ALA A 237 14.33 -16.33 -5.67
N ASP A 238 14.49 -17.65 -5.74
CA ASP A 238 13.75 -18.46 -6.71
C ASP A 238 12.30 -18.62 -6.23
N TYR A 239 11.41 -18.05 -6.99
CA TYR A 239 9.97 -18.11 -6.72
C TYR A 239 9.24 -19.07 -7.66
N SER A 240 9.94 -19.69 -8.63
CA SER A 240 9.32 -20.54 -9.64
C SER A 240 8.50 -21.67 -9.04
N ASP A 241 9.10 -22.40 -8.10
CA ASP A 241 8.40 -23.51 -7.43
C ASP A 241 7.33 -23.06 -6.45
N ARG A 242 7.57 -21.95 -5.73
CA ARG A 242 6.63 -21.46 -4.71
C ARG A 242 5.36 -20.87 -5.30
N TYR A 243 5.45 -20.32 -6.50
CA TYR A 243 4.33 -19.67 -7.18
C TYR A 243 3.85 -20.40 -8.43
N ALA A 244 4.39 -21.59 -8.74
CA ALA A 244 3.95 -22.40 -9.87
C ALA A 244 2.42 -22.66 -9.84
N THR A 245 1.87 -22.88 -8.65
CA THR A 245 0.43 -23.09 -8.43
C THR A 245 -0.42 -21.84 -8.62
N TYR A 246 0.18 -20.65 -8.63
CA TYR A 246 -0.50 -19.36 -8.83
C TYR A 246 -0.34 -18.82 -10.26
N GLN A 247 0.36 -19.54 -11.13
CA GLN A 247 0.48 -19.18 -12.55
C GLN A 247 -0.84 -19.53 -13.25
N THR A 248 -1.71 -18.53 -13.33
CA THR A 248 -3.07 -18.70 -13.87
C THR A 248 -3.18 -18.42 -15.37
N GLY A 249 -2.07 -18.17 -16.04
CA GLY A 249 -2.02 -17.89 -17.48
C GLY A 249 -1.45 -16.51 -17.82
N GLY A 250 -1.63 -16.07 -19.07
CA GLY A 250 -1.11 -14.79 -19.55
C GLY A 250 -1.92 -13.58 -19.07
N PHE A 251 -1.47 -12.38 -19.49
CA PHE A 251 -2.06 -11.09 -19.09
C PHE A 251 -3.60 -11.03 -19.21
N LEU A 252 -4.17 -11.62 -20.26
CA LEU A 252 -5.63 -11.63 -20.44
C LEU A 252 -6.36 -12.50 -19.41
N ALA A 253 -5.74 -13.62 -19.00
CA ALA A 253 -6.29 -14.45 -17.94
C ALA A 253 -6.27 -13.74 -16.60
N GLU A 254 -5.18 -13.02 -16.28
CA GLU A 254 -5.09 -12.20 -15.08
C GLU A 254 -6.10 -11.04 -15.10
N LEU A 255 -6.29 -10.38 -16.24
CA LEU A 255 -7.32 -9.36 -16.40
C LEU A 255 -8.73 -9.93 -16.18
N ALA A 256 -8.99 -11.15 -16.68
CA ALA A 256 -10.24 -11.84 -16.44
C ALA A 256 -10.43 -12.23 -14.97
N ASN A 257 -9.36 -12.60 -14.27
CA ASN A 257 -9.38 -12.90 -12.84
C ASN A 257 -9.69 -11.65 -11.99
N GLN A 258 -9.21 -10.48 -12.39
CA GLN A 258 -9.52 -9.22 -11.68
C GLN A 258 -11.03 -8.98 -11.54
N ARG A 259 -11.85 -9.34 -12.53
CA ARG A 259 -13.32 -9.25 -12.45
C ARG A 259 -13.90 -10.12 -11.33
N VAL A 260 -13.29 -11.28 -11.08
CA VAL A 260 -13.74 -12.20 -10.03
C VAL A 260 -13.35 -11.66 -8.66
N TYR A 261 -12.14 -11.14 -8.50
CA TYR A 261 -11.64 -10.60 -7.24
C TYR A 261 -12.27 -9.27 -6.86
N LEU A 262 -12.47 -8.38 -7.82
CA LEU A 262 -13.03 -7.04 -7.58
C LEU A 262 -14.57 -7.02 -7.62
N GLY A 263 -15.19 -8.02 -8.24
CA GLY A 263 -16.60 -8.01 -8.62
C GLY A 263 -16.84 -7.18 -9.91
N TRP A 264 -17.86 -7.55 -10.64
CA TRP A 264 -18.16 -6.94 -11.95
C TRP A 264 -18.35 -5.43 -11.90
N LEU A 265 -19.08 -4.93 -10.91
CA LEU A 265 -19.38 -3.49 -10.80
C LEU A 265 -18.09 -2.67 -10.62
N VAL A 266 -17.22 -3.09 -9.71
CA VAL A 266 -15.96 -2.42 -9.43
C VAL A 266 -15.02 -2.48 -10.63
N PHE A 267 -14.95 -3.63 -11.29
CA PHE A 267 -14.15 -3.85 -12.48
C PHE A 267 -14.59 -2.93 -13.63
N VAL A 268 -15.89 -2.83 -13.89
CA VAL A 268 -16.45 -1.94 -14.93
C VAL A 268 -16.18 -0.47 -14.60
N ILE A 269 -16.41 -0.03 -13.37
CA ILE A 269 -16.12 1.35 -12.95
C ILE A 269 -14.64 1.68 -13.14
N MET A 270 -13.74 0.74 -12.78
CA MET A 270 -12.31 0.91 -12.98
C MET A 270 -11.95 1.07 -14.46
N LEU A 271 -12.50 0.23 -15.35
CA LEU A 271 -12.29 0.33 -16.80
C LEU A 271 -12.81 1.66 -17.36
N ILE A 272 -14.01 2.07 -16.98
CA ILE A 272 -14.58 3.37 -17.38
C ILE A 272 -13.68 4.51 -16.93
N GLY A 273 -13.19 4.47 -15.69
CA GLY A 273 -12.26 5.47 -15.14
C GLY A 273 -10.95 5.56 -15.94
N ILE A 274 -10.37 4.43 -16.30
CA ILE A 274 -9.15 4.36 -17.13
C ILE A 274 -9.41 4.94 -18.52
N LEU A 275 -10.48 4.48 -19.20
CA LEU A 275 -10.84 4.94 -20.55
C LEU A 275 -11.14 6.44 -20.56
N TYR A 276 -11.90 6.93 -19.58
CA TYR A 276 -12.18 8.36 -19.43
C TYR A 276 -10.90 9.17 -19.18
N GLY A 277 -9.99 8.67 -18.35
CA GLY A 277 -8.69 9.31 -18.11
C GLY A 277 -7.83 9.40 -19.38
N LEU A 278 -7.79 8.32 -20.17
CA LEU A 278 -7.05 8.26 -21.44
C LEU A 278 -7.70 9.20 -22.49
N TYR A 279 -9.03 9.21 -22.59
CA TYR A 279 -9.76 10.10 -23.47
C TYR A 279 -9.49 11.58 -23.16
N ASN A 280 -9.59 11.96 -21.89
CA ASN A 280 -9.32 13.33 -21.47
C ASN A 280 -7.86 13.75 -21.65
N ALA A 281 -6.90 12.83 -21.47
CA ALA A 281 -5.51 13.09 -21.74
C ALA A 281 -5.27 13.37 -23.24
N LYS A 282 -5.91 12.58 -24.12
CA LYS A 282 -5.87 12.76 -25.57
C LYS A 282 -6.54 14.08 -26.00
N ALA A 283 -7.72 14.39 -25.47
CA ALA A 283 -8.45 15.61 -25.76
C ALA A 283 -7.65 16.86 -25.35
N ARG A 284 -7.00 16.86 -24.19
CA ARG A 284 -6.11 17.94 -23.75
C ARG A 284 -4.86 18.05 -24.61
N ALA A 285 -4.29 16.93 -25.06
CA ALA A 285 -3.14 16.95 -25.96
C ALA A 285 -3.53 17.54 -27.33
N LEU A 286 -4.69 17.21 -27.87
CA LEU A 286 -5.20 17.76 -29.12
C LEU A 286 -5.51 19.26 -29.03
N SER A 287 -6.09 19.72 -27.90
CA SER A 287 -6.36 21.16 -27.70
C SER A 287 -5.09 22.00 -27.61
N LEU A 288 -3.96 21.40 -27.19
CA LEU A 288 -2.66 22.07 -27.13
C LEU A 288 -1.93 22.13 -28.48
N ILE A 289 -2.34 21.30 -29.46
CA ILE A 289 -1.79 21.32 -30.83
C ILE A 289 -2.49 22.43 -31.68
N HIS A 290 -3.66 22.86 -31.27
CA HIS A 290 -4.43 23.90 -31.98
C HIS A 290 -4.21 25.33 -31.45
N ILE A 291 -3.31 25.53 -30.46
CA ILE A 291 -2.82 26.83 -29.99
C ILE A 291 -1.37 27.00 -30.44
#